data_1bcb13414275fca7172f6cbd5e34ddb3
#
_entry.id   1bcb13414275fca7172f6cbd5e34ddb3
#
_cell.length_a   1.000
_cell.length_b   1.000
_cell.length_c   1.000
_cell.angle_alpha   90.00
_cell.angle_beta   90.00
_cell.angle_gamma   90.00
#
_symmetry.space_group_name_H-M   'P 1'
#
loop_
_entity.id
_entity.type
_entity.pdbx_description
1 polymer ?
#
loop_
_entity_poly.entity_id
_entity_poly.type
_entity_poly.pdbx_seq_one_letter_code
_entity_poly.pdbx_strand_id
1 'polypeptide(L)'
;MNTAIPFVVGGIVLAVILVAALYARFYIKVPPDQVAVFTGRGGFRLVRGGASFRVPVIERVDYMSLAPFETSLPIKGAYSKEGVQVNVDAVALVRFDSEDAAIRTAAERFLNADRDQLHATVQEILSGHLRSICAKMTIEE
;
A
#
# COMPACT_ATOMS: atom_id res chain seq x y z
N MET A 1 -11.01 -8.57 -61.27
CA MET A 1 -9.70 -8.54 -60.54
C MET A 1 -9.84 -7.51 -59.44
N ASN A 2 -9.58 -7.84 -58.16
CA ASN A 2 -9.45 -7.02 -56.93
C ASN A 2 -10.55 -7.07 -55.86
N THR A 3 -11.39 -8.08 -55.82
CA THR A 3 -12.27 -8.30 -54.63
C THR A 3 -11.51 -8.80 -53.38
N ALA A 4 -10.29 -9.30 -53.57
CA ALA A 4 -9.47 -9.75 -52.45
C ALA A 4 -8.78 -8.61 -51.63
N ILE A 5 -8.54 -7.47 -52.30
CA ILE A 5 -7.86 -6.31 -51.65
C ILE A 5 -8.64 -5.76 -50.44
N PRO A 6 -9.96 -5.50 -50.50
CA PRO A 6 -10.70 -4.98 -49.35
C PRO A 6 -10.73 -6.00 -48.19
N PHE A 7 -10.74 -7.30 -48.45
CA PHE A 7 -10.70 -8.31 -47.41
C PHE A 7 -9.32 -8.39 -46.72
N VAL A 8 -8.24 -8.25 -47.48
CA VAL A 8 -6.88 -8.19 -46.93
C VAL A 8 -6.68 -6.92 -46.09
N VAL A 9 -7.10 -5.78 -46.61
CA VAL A 9 -7.02 -4.51 -45.87
C VAL A 9 -7.86 -4.56 -44.58
N GLY A 10 -9.10 -5.08 -44.65
CA GLY A 10 -9.97 -5.27 -43.50
C GLY A 10 -9.33 -6.20 -42.44
N GLY A 11 -8.70 -7.29 -42.87
CA GLY A 11 -8.00 -8.22 -42.00
C GLY A 11 -6.80 -7.58 -41.27
N ILE A 12 -6.02 -6.77 -42.00
CA ILE A 12 -4.89 -6.04 -41.42
C ILE A 12 -5.37 -5.01 -40.39
N VAL A 13 -6.41 -4.23 -40.71
CA VAL A 13 -6.98 -3.24 -39.80
C VAL A 13 -7.52 -3.92 -38.55
N LEU A 14 -8.23 -5.04 -38.68
CA LEU A 14 -8.72 -5.82 -37.55
C LEU A 14 -7.58 -6.35 -36.67
N ALA A 15 -6.51 -6.87 -37.28
CA ALA A 15 -5.34 -7.35 -36.56
C ALA A 15 -4.65 -6.23 -35.77
N VAL A 16 -4.50 -5.04 -36.36
CA VAL A 16 -3.92 -3.87 -35.68
C VAL A 16 -4.77 -3.44 -34.48
N ILE A 17 -6.10 -3.40 -34.65
CA ILE A 17 -7.02 -3.07 -33.54
C ILE A 17 -6.92 -4.10 -32.43
N LEU A 18 -6.86 -5.38 -32.74
CA LEU A 18 -6.70 -6.46 -31.77
C LEU A 18 -5.37 -6.34 -30.99
N VAL A 19 -4.28 -6.09 -31.69
CA VAL A 19 -2.96 -5.89 -31.06
C VAL A 19 -2.98 -4.65 -30.16
N ALA A 20 -3.56 -3.54 -30.62
CA ALA A 20 -3.68 -2.33 -29.83
C ALA A 20 -4.55 -2.53 -28.58
N ALA A 21 -5.64 -3.26 -28.70
CA ALA A 21 -6.52 -3.59 -27.56
C ALA A 21 -5.83 -4.50 -26.56
N LEU A 22 -5.06 -5.49 -27.00
CA LEU A 22 -4.22 -6.33 -26.17
C LEU A 22 -3.16 -5.49 -25.44
N TYR A 23 -2.45 -4.62 -26.17
CA TYR A 23 -1.44 -3.74 -25.60
C TYR A 23 -2.02 -2.82 -24.51
N ALA A 24 -3.18 -2.23 -24.77
CA ALA A 24 -3.88 -1.38 -23.78
C ALA A 24 -4.27 -2.15 -22.51
N ARG A 25 -4.56 -3.43 -22.61
CA ARG A 25 -4.93 -4.29 -21.47
C ARG A 25 -3.73 -4.69 -20.59
N PHE A 26 -2.52 -4.64 -21.13
CA PHE A 26 -1.28 -4.94 -20.39
C PHE A 26 -0.71 -3.72 -19.68
N TYR A 27 -1.21 -2.53 -19.96
CA TYR A 27 -0.71 -1.28 -19.42
C TYR A 27 -1.43 -0.89 -18.13
N ILE A 28 -0.71 -0.85 -17.02
CA ILE A 28 -1.23 -0.47 -15.70
C ILE A 28 -0.60 0.84 -15.27
N LYS A 29 -1.44 1.78 -14.83
CA LYS A 29 -1.02 3.02 -14.18
C LYS A 29 -1.12 2.84 -12.68
N VAL A 30 -0.04 3.11 -11.97
CA VAL A 30 0.04 3.09 -10.51
C VAL A 30 -0.03 4.53 -10.01
N PRO A 31 -1.01 4.89 -9.18
CA PRO A 31 -1.08 6.22 -8.56
C PRO A 31 0.15 6.48 -7.66
N PRO A 32 0.53 7.75 -7.44
CA PRO A 32 1.72 8.11 -6.67
C PRO A 32 1.61 7.80 -5.17
N ASP A 33 0.39 7.65 -4.66
CA ASP A 33 0.06 7.30 -3.28
C ASP A 33 -0.01 5.79 -3.00
N GLN A 34 0.25 4.99 -4.05
CA GLN A 34 0.19 3.53 -3.98
C GLN A 34 1.46 2.89 -4.53
N VAL A 35 1.74 1.71 -4.04
CA VAL A 35 2.75 0.81 -4.59
C VAL A 35 2.06 -0.42 -5.16
N ALA A 36 2.36 -0.73 -6.42
CA ALA A 36 1.98 -1.98 -7.02
C ALA A 36 3.07 -3.01 -6.76
N VAL A 37 2.67 -4.11 -6.17
CA VAL A 37 3.52 -5.26 -5.87
C VAL A 37 3.25 -6.34 -6.91
N PHE A 38 4.22 -6.59 -7.75
CA PHE A 38 4.17 -7.65 -8.75
C PHE A 38 4.78 -8.92 -8.17
N THR A 39 3.96 -9.95 -8.08
CA THR A 39 4.39 -11.30 -7.66
C THR A 39 4.22 -12.26 -8.84
N GLY A 40 5.27 -12.96 -9.22
CA GLY A 40 5.22 -13.89 -10.34
C GLY A 40 6.55 -14.61 -10.58
N ARG A 41 6.69 -15.19 -11.75
CA ARG A 41 7.85 -16.00 -12.14
C ARG A 41 9.20 -15.26 -12.11
N GLY A 42 9.18 -13.91 -12.14
CA GLY A 42 10.36 -13.03 -12.01
C GLY A 42 10.69 -12.61 -10.59
N GLY A 43 9.98 -13.10 -9.57
CA GLY A 43 10.18 -12.71 -8.19
C GLY A 43 9.27 -11.56 -7.74
N PHE A 44 9.70 -10.85 -6.70
CA PHE A 44 9.00 -9.75 -6.07
C PHE A 44 9.51 -8.41 -6.63
N ARG A 45 8.66 -7.67 -7.33
CA ARG A 45 8.99 -6.36 -7.90
C ARG A 45 8.02 -5.30 -7.41
N LEU A 46 8.57 -4.20 -6.91
CA LEU A 46 7.81 -3.01 -6.50
C LEU A 46 7.82 -1.96 -7.60
N VAL A 47 6.67 -1.37 -7.85
CA VAL A 47 6.53 -0.20 -8.72
C VAL A 47 5.76 0.87 -7.97
N ARG A 48 6.43 1.99 -7.71
CA ARG A 48 5.87 3.14 -7.01
C ARG A 48 5.61 4.26 -8.00
N GLY A 49 4.34 4.59 -8.18
CA GLY A 49 3.91 5.62 -9.13
C GLY A 49 4.36 5.37 -10.56
N GLY A 50 3.64 5.89 -11.52
CA GLY A 50 3.96 5.76 -12.93
C GLY A 50 3.25 4.61 -13.62
N ALA A 51 3.85 4.10 -14.69
CA ALA A 51 3.25 3.07 -15.53
C ALA A 51 4.13 1.84 -15.62
N SER A 52 3.52 0.67 -15.55
CA SER A 52 4.22 -0.60 -15.70
C SER A 52 3.45 -1.57 -16.58
N PHE A 53 4.20 -2.45 -17.23
CA PHE A 53 3.62 -3.56 -17.97
C PHE A 53 3.37 -4.75 -17.03
N ARG A 54 2.16 -5.29 -17.12
CA ARG A 54 1.75 -6.51 -16.45
C ARG A 54 1.54 -7.62 -17.49
N VAL A 55 2.05 -8.80 -17.21
CA VAL A 55 1.68 -10.01 -17.95
C VAL A 55 0.61 -10.77 -17.16
N PRO A 56 -0.69 -10.61 -17.54
CA PRO A 56 -1.81 -11.03 -16.69
C PRO A 56 -1.90 -12.54 -16.42
N VAL A 57 -1.20 -13.35 -17.21
CA VAL A 57 -1.18 -14.82 -17.08
C VAL A 57 -0.11 -15.30 -16.08
N ILE A 58 0.94 -14.51 -15.87
CA ILE A 58 2.16 -14.94 -15.15
C ILE A 58 2.36 -14.11 -13.88
N GLU A 59 1.85 -12.87 -13.84
CA GLU A 59 2.06 -11.92 -12.75
C GLU A 59 0.75 -11.55 -12.06
N ARG A 60 0.75 -11.68 -10.74
CA ARG A 60 -0.27 -11.12 -9.86
C ARG A 60 0.17 -9.73 -9.44
N VAL A 61 -0.77 -8.80 -9.41
CA VAL A 61 -0.53 -7.42 -8.96
C VAL A 61 -1.44 -7.14 -7.80
N ASP A 62 -0.85 -6.82 -6.68
CA ASP A 62 -1.53 -6.36 -5.48
C ASP A 62 -1.12 -4.91 -5.20
N TYR A 63 -2.05 -4.11 -4.66
CA TYR A 63 -1.82 -2.69 -4.40
C TYR A 63 -1.76 -2.45 -2.90
N MET A 64 -0.73 -1.72 -2.47
CA MET A 64 -0.60 -1.25 -1.08
C MET A 64 -0.64 0.27 -1.06
N SER A 65 -1.52 0.85 -0.25
CA SER A 65 -1.57 2.30 -0.06
C SER A 65 -0.45 2.75 0.86
N LEU A 66 0.27 3.80 0.45
CA LEU A 66 1.29 4.49 1.24
C LEU A 66 0.74 5.76 1.90
N ALA A 67 -0.55 6.05 1.71
CA ALA A 67 -1.17 7.22 2.31
C ALA A 67 -1.00 7.22 3.84
N PRO A 68 -0.62 8.35 4.42
CA PRO A 68 -0.57 8.48 5.87
C PRO A 68 -1.97 8.29 6.46
N PHE A 69 -2.03 7.74 7.67
CA PHE A 69 -3.27 7.58 8.40
C PHE A 69 -3.13 8.04 9.84
N GLU A 70 -4.22 8.52 10.39
CA GLU A 70 -4.30 8.95 11.78
C GLU A 70 -4.86 7.83 12.64
N THR A 71 -4.29 7.66 13.83
CA THR A 71 -4.81 6.74 14.84
C THR A 71 -5.00 7.47 16.15
N SER A 72 -6.18 7.34 16.74
CA SER A 72 -6.49 7.87 18.05
C SER A 72 -6.09 6.87 19.14
N LEU A 73 -5.44 7.36 20.17
CA LEU A 73 -4.85 6.57 21.26
C LEU A 73 -5.45 7.02 22.61
N PRO A 74 -6.69 6.64 22.92
CA PRO A 74 -7.30 6.94 24.21
C PRO A 74 -6.74 5.99 25.27
N ILE A 75 -5.91 6.49 26.19
CA ILE A 75 -5.35 5.72 27.29
C ILE A 75 -6.08 6.13 28.57
N LYS A 76 -6.88 5.23 29.08
CA LYS A 76 -7.59 5.44 30.35
C LYS A 76 -6.86 4.70 31.49
N GLY A 77 -6.73 5.38 32.61
CA GLY A 77 -6.19 4.78 33.82
C GLY A 77 -4.69 4.48 33.78
N ALA A 78 -3.91 5.30 33.07
CA ALA A 78 -2.45 5.24 33.19
C ALA A 78 -2.02 5.84 34.53
N TYR A 79 -0.91 5.35 35.09
CA TYR A 79 -0.34 5.87 36.31
C TYR A 79 0.91 6.69 35.99
N SER A 80 1.01 7.88 36.60
CA SER A 80 2.23 8.69 36.59
C SER A 80 3.29 8.08 37.48
N LYS A 81 4.52 8.61 37.42
CA LYS A 81 5.62 8.22 38.29
C LYS A 81 5.27 8.36 39.78
N GLU A 82 4.39 9.28 40.12
CA GLU A 82 3.91 9.57 41.47
C GLU A 82 2.70 8.71 41.91
N GLY A 83 2.28 7.77 41.04
CA GLY A 83 1.16 6.87 41.30
C GLY A 83 -0.23 7.51 41.14
N VAL A 84 -0.32 8.69 40.53
CA VAL A 84 -1.57 9.33 40.19
C VAL A 84 -2.13 8.80 38.90
N GLN A 85 -3.42 8.47 38.90
CA GLN A 85 -4.13 8.00 37.73
C GLN A 85 -4.44 9.14 36.76
N VAL A 86 -4.00 9.03 35.52
CA VAL A 86 -4.21 10.02 34.47
C VAL A 86 -4.89 9.37 33.25
N ASN A 87 -5.71 10.16 32.58
CA ASN A 87 -6.27 9.81 31.27
C ASN A 87 -5.57 10.65 30.20
N VAL A 88 -5.07 9.99 29.16
CA VAL A 88 -4.33 10.64 28.10
C VAL A 88 -5.02 10.33 26.78
N ASP A 89 -5.40 11.38 26.05
CA ASP A 89 -5.90 11.27 24.68
C ASP A 89 -4.83 11.82 23.74
N ALA A 90 -4.31 10.95 22.89
CA ALA A 90 -3.30 11.30 21.90
C ALA A 90 -3.76 10.93 20.50
N VAL A 91 -3.23 11.63 19.51
CA VAL A 91 -3.41 11.33 18.08
C VAL A 91 -2.04 11.14 17.46
N ALA A 92 -1.83 10.02 16.77
CA ALA A 92 -0.61 9.74 16.06
C ALA A 92 -0.87 9.71 14.56
N LEU A 93 -0.04 10.43 13.79
CA LEU A 93 -0.01 10.35 12.34
C LEU A 93 1.07 9.34 11.94
N VAL A 94 0.65 8.26 11.31
CA VAL A 94 1.52 7.18 10.86
C VAL A 94 1.68 7.23 9.36
N ARG A 95 2.91 7.13 8.88
CA ARG A 95 3.22 7.04 7.45
C ARG A 95 4.26 5.96 7.19
N PHE A 96 4.19 5.37 6.01
CA PHE A 96 5.25 4.48 5.53
C PHE A 96 6.48 5.32 5.13
N ASP A 97 7.66 4.77 5.41
CA ASP A 97 8.90 5.37 4.94
C ASP A 97 8.97 5.36 3.41
N SER A 98 9.66 6.35 2.86
CA SER A 98 9.81 6.53 1.42
C SER A 98 10.93 5.68 0.82
N GLU A 99 11.71 5.00 1.65
CA GLU A 99 12.80 4.14 1.20
C GLU A 99 12.27 2.83 0.62
N ASP A 100 12.77 2.42 -0.54
CA ASP A 100 12.31 1.21 -1.25
C ASP A 100 12.52 -0.07 -0.42
N ALA A 101 13.56 -0.12 0.41
CA ALA A 101 13.82 -1.23 1.32
C ALA A 101 12.75 -1.34 2.42
N ALA A 102 12.34 -0.20 2.99
CA ALA A 102 11.28 -0.14 4.00
C ALA A 102 9.93 -0.52 3.41
N ILE A 103 9.61 -0.01 2.21
CA ILE A 103 8.39 -0.35 1.48
C ILE A 103 8.34 -1.84 1.16
N ARG A 104 9.47 -2.43 0.77
CA ARG A 104 9.58 -3.87 0.50
C ARG A 104 9.26 -4.70 1.74
N THR A 105 9.86 -4.36 2.87
CA THR A 105 9.61 -5.04 4.14
C THR A 105 8.17 -4.88 4.59
N ALA A 106 7.59 -3.69 4.41
CA ALA A 106 6.18 -3.44 4.71
C ALA A 106 5.26 -4.26 3.80
N ALA A 107 5.54 -4.32 2.51
CA ALA A 107 4.77 -5.11 1.56
C ALA A 107 4.84 -6.61 1.87
N GLU A 108 6.01 -7.16 2.21
CA GLU A 108 6.16 -8.56 2.59
C GLU A 108 5.31 -8.95 3.81
N ARG A 109 5.11 -8.00 4.74
CA ARG A 109 4.37 -8.24 6.00
C ARG A 109 2.89 -7.92 5.90
N PHE A 110 2.53 -6.85 5.18
CA PHE A 110 1.22 -6.23 5.23
C PHE A 110 0.46 -6.23 3.90
N LEU A 111 1.01 -6.80 2.81
CA LEU A 111 0.38 -6.80 1.49
C LEU A 111 -1.04 -7.41 1.51
N ASN A 112 -1.23 -8.45 2.31
CA ASN A 112 -2.51 -9.15 2.46
C ASN A 112 -3.21 -8.82 3.78
N ALA A 113 -2.65 -7.93 4.62
CA ALA A 113 -3.28 -7.49 5.84
C ALA A 113 -4.37 -6.47 5.53
N ASP A 114 -5.52 -6.63 6.17
CA ASP A 114 -6.58 -5.63 6.10
C ASP A 114 -6.08 -4.33 6.77
N ARG A 115 -6.50 -3.19 6.23
CA ARG A 115 -6.17 -1.88 6.81
C ARG A 115 -6.54 -1.80 8.28
N ASP A 116 -7.67 -2.36 8.65
CA ASP A 116 -8.16 -2.37 10.03
C ASP A 116 -7.23 -3.17 10.96
N GLN A 117 -6.64 -4.27 10.47
CA GLN A 117 -5.64 -5.04 11.22
C GLN A 117 -4.34 -4.25 11.42
N LEU A 118 -3.90 -3.52 10.38
CA LEU A 118 -2.73 -2.66 10.48
C LEU A 118 -2.96 -1.54 11.50
N HIS A 119 -4.12 -0.85 11.43
CA HIS A 119 -4.50 0.18 12.39
C HIS A 119 -4.53 -0.38 13.82
N ALA A 120 -5.16 -1.52 14.05
CA ALA A 120 -5.25 -2.15 15.36
C ALA A 120 -3.86 -2.49 15.93
N THR A 121 -2.99 -3.09 15.11
CA THR A 121 -1.62 -3.45 15.52
C THR A 121 -0.79 -2.21 15.88
N VAL A 122 -0.86 -1.17 15.07
CA VAL A 122 -0.13 0.09 15.33
C VAL A 122 -0.67 0.75 16.58
N GLN A 123 -1.99 0.80 16.76
CA GLN A 123 -2.64 1.36 17.94
C GLN A 123 -2.23 0.62 19.22
N GLU A 124 -2.18 -0.70 19.19
CA GLU A 124 -1.75 -1.53 20.33
C GLU A 124 -0.30 -1.24 20.72
N ILE A 125 0.61 -1.23 19.75
CA ILE A 125 2.03 -0.93 19.98
C ILE A 125 2.21 0.47 20.57
N LEU A 126 1.59 1.49 19.96
CA LEU A 126 1.72 2.87 20.38
C LEU A 126 1.08 3.10 21.77
N SER A 127 -0.07 2.49 22.06
CA SER A 127 -0.70 2.59 23.38
C SER A 127 0.17 1.98 24.49
N GLY A 128 0.85 0.87 24.21
CA GLY A 128 1.81 0.28 25.12
C GLY A 128 3.01 1.19 25.39
N HIS A 129 3.57 1.80 24.37
CA HIS A 129 4.67 2.78 24.52
C HIS A 129 4.24 4.02 25.28
N LEU A 130 3.09 4.61 24.96
CA LEU A 130 2.58 5.78 25.66
C LEU A 130 2.33 5.49 27.13
N ARG A 131 1.77 4.33 27.47
CA ARG A 131 1.57 3.94 28.88
C ARG A 131 2.91 3.83 29.61
N SER A 132 3.95 3.31 28.96
CA SER A 132 5.31 3.24 29.53
C SER A 132 5.92 4.63 29.72
N ILE A 133 5.65 5.58 28.81
CA ILE A 133 6.12 6.97 28.92
C ILE A 133 5.41 7.66 30.08
N CYS A 134 4.08 7.56 30.15
CA CYS A 134 3.27 8.14 31.25
C CYS A 134 3.78 7.68 32.63
N ALA A 135 4.16 6.40 32.76
CA ALA A 135 4.71 5.88 34.01
C ALA A 135 6.08 6.47 34.41
N LYS A 136 6.77 7.15 33.50
CA LYS A 136 8.07 7.81 33.76
C LYS A 136 7.94 9.32 33.94
N MET A 137 6.82 9.92 33.51
CA MET A 137 6.59 11.36 33.61
C MET A 137 6.02 11.76 34.95
N THR A 138 6.38 12.95 35.42
CA THR A 138 5.77 13.62 36.57
C THR A 138 4.55 14.43 36.10
N ILE A 139 3.67 14.84 37.04
CA ILE A 139 2.44 15.58 36.70
C ILE A 139 2.76 17.01 36.24
N GLU A 140 3.95 17.51 36.55
CA GLU A 140 4.37 18.88 36.23
C GLU A 140 5.09 18.99 34.86
N GLU A 141 5.36 17.90 34.17
CA GLU A 141 5.92 17.82 32.81
C GLU A 141 4.82 17.67 31.75
#